data_5d45371973f709c10402cef3a3f024da
#
_entry.id   5d45371973f709c10402cef3a3f024da
#
_cell.length_a   1.000
_cell.length_b   1.000
_cell.length_c   1.000
_cell.angle_alpha   90.00
_cell.angle_beta   90.00
_cell.angle_gamma   90.00
#
_symmetry.space_group_name_H-M   'P 1'
#
loop_
_entity.id
_entity.type
_entity.pdbx_description
1 polymer ?
#
loop_
_entity_poly.entity_id
_entity_poly.type
_entity_poly.pdbx_seq_one_letter_code
_entity_poly.pdbx_strand_id
1 'polypeptide(L)'
;PLTEALLLSAARYEHIEQIIKPALMQKKVVISDRFSDSTIIYQGVVGGVSEHNIDSINKIVCGDISPDLTIILDIESKIGLKRAASRGAGENRFEAKGISFHEKVRAGFIDLAAAQSQRCVIIDASQAVQDVANDVLHIVLTRFNSAGLIVHSEINSDR
;
A
#
# COMPACT_ATOMS: atom_id res chain seq x y z
N PRO A 1 3.15 -14.69 -13.60
CA PRO A 1 2.71 -13.35 -13.12
C PRO A 1 1.22 -13.08 -13.40
N LEU A 2 0.71 -13.31 -14.65
CA LEU A 2 -0.69 -13.01 -14.98
C LEU A 2 -1.68 -13.81 -14.12
N THR A 3 -1.48 -15.11 -13.96
CA THR A 3 -2.32 -15.95 -13.08
C THR A 3 -2.37 -15.41 -11.66
N GLU A 4 -1.23 -14.98 -11.14
CA GLU A 4 -1.13 -14.39 -9.81
C GLU A 4 -1.87 -13.05 -9.73
N ALA A 5 -1.75 -12.19 -10.76
CA ALA A 5 -2.50 -10.95 -10.86
C ALA A 5 -4.01 -11.21 -10.81
N LEU A 6 -4.49 -12.19 -11.56
CA LEU A 6 -5.91 -12.55 -11.60
C LEU A 6 -6.42 -13.08 -10.25
N LEU A 7 -5.65 -13.96 -9.59
CA LEU A 7 -6.04 -14.52 -8.28
C LEU A 7 -6.09 -13.44 -7.19
N LEU A 8 -5.07 -12.58 -7.12
CA LEU A 8 -5.04 -11.47 -6.16
C LEU A 8 -6.16 -10.46 -6.44
N SER A 9 -6.47 -10.24 -7.71
CA SER A 9 -7.54 -9.35 -8.13
C SER A 9 -8.93 -9.91 -7.82
N ALA A 10 -9.14 -11.21 -7.97
CA ALA A 10 -10.39 -11.86 -7.57
C ALA A 10 -10.62 -11.74 -6.06
N ALA A 11 -9.58 -12.00 -5.23
CA ALA A 11 -9.67 -11.81 -3.78
C ALA A 11 -9.94 -10.33 -3.41
N ARG A 12 -9.33 -9.38 -4.15
CA ARG A 12 -9.58 -7.94 -3.95
C ARG A 12 -11.01 -7.57 -4.30
N TYR A 13 -11.55 -8.11 -5.37
CA TYR A 13 -12.95 -7.88 -5.76
C TYR A 13 -13.90 -8.27 -4.63
N GLU A 14 -13.76 -9.49 -4.08
CA GLU A 14 -14.55 -9.93 -2.93
C GLU A 14 -14.36 -9.01 -1.72
N HIS A 15 -13.13 -8.62 -1.41
CA HIS A 15 -12.84 -7.68 -0.31
C HIS A 15 -13.51 -6.32 -0.53
N ILE A 16 -13.51 -5.81 -1.76
CA ILE A 16 -14.19 -4.56 -2.09
C ILE A 16 -15.70 -4.68 -1.87
N GLU A 17 -16.32 -5.73 -2.40
CA GLU A 17 -17.78 -5.89 -2.34
C GLU A 17 -18.26 -6.18 -0.92
N GLN A 18 -17.57 -7.04 -0.19
CA GLN A 18 -18.04 -7.53 1.11
C GLN A 18 -17.64 -6.63 2.28
N ILE A 19 -16.56 -5.88 2.18
CA ILE A 19 -15.99 -5.15 3.30
C ILE A 19 -15.83 -3.66 3.00
N ILE A 20 -15.10 -3.30 1.92
CA ILE A 20 -14.71 -1.90 1.69
C ILE A 20 -15.93 -1.05 1.36
N LYS A 21 -16.71 -1.42 0.35
CA LYS A 21 -17.92 -0.67 -0.05
C LYS A 21 -18.92 -0.50 1.10
N PRO A 22 -19.29 -1.55 1.85
CA PRO A 22 -20.17 -1.41 3.00
C PRO A 22 -19.63 -0.49 4.10
N ALA A 23 -18.31 -0.52 4.34
CA ALA A 23 -17.68 0.37 5.31
C ALA A 23 -17.71 1.84 4.85
N LEU A 24 -17.37 2.11 3.59
CA LEU A 24 -17.43 3.45 3.00
C LEU A 24 -18.85 4.02 2.97
N MET A 25 -19.85 3.20 2.64
CA MET A 25 -21.26 3.60 2.72
C MET A 25 -21.68 4.01 4.14
N GLN A 26 -21.07 3.42 5.17
CA GLN A 26 -21.24 3.80 6.57
C GLN A 26 -20.33 4.97 7.00
N LYS A 27 -19.66 5.63 6.05
CA LYS A 27 -18.73 6.75 6.31
C LYS A 27 -17.57 6.37 7.24
N LYS A 28 -17.15 5.12 7.22
CA LYS A 28 -15.99 4.63 7.97
C LYS A 28 -14.71 4.87 7.20
N VAL A 29 -13.62 5.07 7.93
CA VAL A 29 -12.27 5.01 7.37
C VAL A 29 -11.89 3.56 7.15
N VAL A 30 -11.34 3.25 5.98
CA VAL A 30 -10.85 1.92 5.63
C VAL A 30 -9.34 1.98 5.49
N ILE A 31 -8.65 1.11 6.22
CA ILE A 31 -7.20 0.92 6.09
C ILE A 31 -6.97 -0.46 5.49
N SER A 32 -6.21 -0.53 4.41
CA SER A 32 -5.85 -1.78 3.75
C SER A 32 -4.33 -1.91 3.67
N ASP A 33 -3.80 -3.03 4.19
CA ASP A 33 -2.43 -3.41 3.93
C ASP A 33 -2.32 -3.98 2.51
N ARG A 34 -1.77 -3.15 1.61
CA ARG A 34 -1.72 -3.34 0.16
C ARG A 34 -3.10 -3.26 -0.52
N PHE A 35 -3.09 -2.70 -1.73
CA PHE A 35 -4.26 -2.62 -2.62
C PHE A 35 -3.82 -2.77 -4.08
N SER A 36 -4.52 -2.14 -5.04
CA SER A 36 -4.23 -2.21 -6.48
C SER A 36 -2.80 -1.82 -6.86
N ASP A 37 -2.21 -0.85 -6.16
CA ASP A 37 -0.84 -0.40 -6.39
C ASP A 37 0.19 -1.53 -6.30
N SER A 38 -0.02 -2.47 -5.37
CA SER A 38 0.84 -3.65 -5.28
C SER A 38 0.78 -4.52 -6.54
N THR A 39 -0.39 -4.69 -7.15
CA THR A 39 -0.52 -5.46 -8.39
C THR A 39 0.16 -4.75 -9.56
N ILE A 40 0.04 -3.42 -9.64
CA ILE A 40 0.75 -2.62 -10.65
C ILE A 40 2.26 -2.87 -10.58
N ILE A 41 2.82 -2.82 -9.37
CA ILE A 41 4.27 -2.94 -9.20
C ILE A 41 4.73 -4.41 -9.28
N TYR A 42 4.15 -5.31 -8.51
CA TYR A 42 4.65 -6.69 -8.41
C TYR A 42 4.38 -7.52 -9.66
N GLN A 43 3.19 -7.45 -10.24
CA GLN A 43 2.81 -8.25 -11.39
C GLN A 43 3.01 -7.48 -12.70
N GLY A 44 2.79 -6.17 -12.70
CA GLY A 44 3.03 -5.30 -13.85
C GLY A 44 4.52 -5.01 -14.03
N VAL A 45 5.05 -4.01 -13.33
CA VAL A 45 6.41 -3.47 -13.54
C VAL A 45 7.48 -4.54 -13.38
N VAL A 46 7.43 -5.32 -12.31
CA VAL A 46 8.46 -6.33 -12.00
C VAL A 46 8.14 -7.68 -12.63
N GLY A 47 6.87 -8.06 -12.66
CA GLY A 47 6.40 -9.34 -13.18
C GLY A 47 6.24 -9.39 -14.70
N GLY A 48 6.24 -8.24 -15.38
CA GLY A 48 6.17 -8.14 -16.84
C GLY A 48 4.77 -8.37 -17.43
N VAL A 49 3.72 -8.30 -16.63
CA VAL A 49 2.35 -8.24 -17.16
C VAL A 49 2.16 -6.85 -17.77
N SER A 50 1.66 -6.80 -19.01
CA SER A 50 1.50 -5.52 -19.70
C SER A 50 0.63 -4.54 -18.92
N GLU A 51 0.96 -3.25 -19.01
CA GLU A 51 0.20 -2.16 -18.40
C GLU A 51 -1.28 -2.24 -18.79
N HIS A 52 -1.57 -2.44 -20.06
CA HIS A 52 -2.94 -2.60 -20.57
C HIS A 52 -3.72 -3.70 -19.85
N ASN A 53 -3.10 -4.86 -19.57
CA ASN A 53 -3.76 -5.95 -18.86
C ASN A 53 -3.99 -5.60 -17.39
N ILE A 54 -2.99 -4.97 -16.74
CA ILE A 54 -3.12 -4.53 -15.34
C ILE A 54 -4.23 -3.49 -15.21
N ASP A 55 -4.29 -2.51 -16.09
CA ASP A 55 -5.32 -1.47 -16.09
C ASP A 55 -6.70 -2.05 -16.34
N SER A 56 -6.83 -2.97 -17.30
CA SER A 56 -8.10 -3.66 -17.58
C SER A 56 -8.59 -4.44 -16.36
N ILE A 57 -7.72 -5.19 -15.70
CA ILE A 57 -8.02 -5.94 -14.49
C ILE A 57 -8.44 -4.97 -13.37
N ASN A 58 -7.67 -3.92 -13.12
CA ASN A 58 -7.98 -2.94 -12.07
C ASN A 58 -9.31 -2.23 -12.33
N LYS A 59 -9.60 -1.87 -13.58
CA LYS A 59 -10.88 -1.25 -13.96
C LYS A 59 -12.07 -2.17 -13.66
N ILE A 60 -11.96 -3.46 -13.96
CA ILE A 60 -13.02 -4.45 -13.69
C ILE A 60 -13.17 -4.66 -12.18
N VAL A 61 -12.06 -4.80 -11.45
CA VAL A 61 -12.02 -5.21 -10.05
C VAL A 61 -12.33 -4.06 -9.10
N CYS A 62 -11.72 -2.91 -9.32
CA CYS A 62 -11.83 -1.77 -8.42
C CYS A 62 -12.94 -0.80 -8.82
N GLY A 63 -13.32 -0.76 -10.10
CA GLY A 63 -14.27 0.24 -10.61
C GLY A 63 -13.79 1.65 -10.24
N ASP A 64 -14.64 2.38 -9.53
CA ASP A 64 -14.34 3.74 -9.04
C ASP A 64 -13.67 3.77 -7.65
N ILE A 65 -13.42 2.59 -7.05
CA ILE A 65 -12.78 2.50 -5.73
C ILE A 65 -11.27 2.64 -5.88
N SER A 66 -10.74 3.74 -5.37
CA SER A 66 -9.30 3.98 -5.28
C SER A 66 -8.93 4.51 -3.90
N PRO A 67 -7.70 4.29 -3.41
CA PRO A 67 -7.26 4.90 -2.16
C PRO A 67 -7.18 6.43 -2.26
N ASP A 68 -7.73 7.15 -1.28
CA ASP A 68 -7.56 8.60 -1.14
C ASP A 68 -6.12 8.95 -0.69
N LEU A 69 -5.48 8.02 0.01
CA LEU A 69 -4.10 8.13 0.46
C LEU A 69 -3.41 6.78 0.39
N THR A 70 -2.25 6.73 -0.26
CA THR A 70 -1.32 5.59 -0.21
C THR A 70 -0.03 6.03 0.47
N ILE A 71 0.31 5.39 1.58
CA ILE A 71 1.58 5.59 2.27
C ILE A 71 2.55 4.52 1.81
N ILE A 72 3.68 4.96 1.28
CA ILE A 72 4.77 4.09 0.83
C ILE A 72 5.92 4.21 1.84
N LEU A 73 6.17 3.13 2.56
CA LEU A 73 7.26 3.04 3.51
C LEU A 73 8.54 2.67 2.76
N ASP A 74 9.35 3.67 2.42
CA ASP A 74 10.59 3.46 1.67
C ASP A 74 11.74 3.06 2.60
N ILE A 75 12.45 2.01 2.19
CA ILE A 75 13.65 1.54 2.88
C ILE A 75 14.62 0.94 1.87
N GLU A 76 15.92 1.12 2.07
CA GLU A 76 16.93 0.45 1.27
C GLU A 76 16.72 -1.09 1.32
N SER A 77 16.71 -1.73 0.15
CA SER A 77 16.37 -3.15 0.03
C SER A 77 17.21 -4.07 0.92
N LYS A 78 18.52 -3.77 1.08
CA LYS A 78 19.41 -4.53 1.97
C LYS A 78 19.01 -4.42 3.44
N ILE A 79 18.60 -3.23 3.88
CA ILE A 79 18.17 -2.99 5.25
C ILE A 79 16.83 -3.68 5.49
N GLY A 80 15.89 -3.54 4.54
CA GLY A 80 14.57 -4.20 4.59
C GLY A 80 14.68 -5.72 4.69
N LEU A 81 15.49 -6.34 3.84
CA LEU A 81 15.74 -7.79 3.87
C LEU A 81 16.39 -8.25 5.18
N LYS A 82 17.36 -7.48 5.71
CA LYS A 82 17.95 -7.79 7.02
C LYS A 82 16.92 -7.72 8.15
N ARG A 83 16.04 -6.72 8.15
CA ARG A 83 14.96 -6.61 9.15
C ARG A 83 13.95 -7.75 9.00
N ALA A 84 13.61 -8.16 7.77
CA ALA A 84 12.72 -9.29 7.54
C ALA A 84 13.32 -10.59 8.06
N ALA A 85 14.58 -10.88 7.75
CA ALA A 85 15.29 -12.06 8.22
C ALA A 85 15.36 -12.14 9.75
N SER A 86 15.48 -11.01 10.46
CA SER A 86 15.55 -10.98 11.94
C SER A 86 14.22 -11.26 12.64
N ARG A 87 13.09 -11.20 11.93
CA ARG A 87 11.75 -11.44 12.51
C ARG A 87 11.35 -12.93 12.56
N GLY A 88 12.19 -13.84 12.04
CA GLY A 88 11.90 -15.27 12.00
C GLY A 88 11.02 -15.67 10.81
N ALA A 89 10.91 -16.97 10.58
CA ALA A 89 10.32 -17.58 9.39
C ALA A 89 8.81 -17.31 9.26
N GLY A 90 8.48 -16.18 8.64
CA GLY A 90 7.22 -15.97 7.96
C GLY A 90 7.33 -16.41 6.49
N GLU A 91 6.28 -16.25 5.69
CA GLU A 91 6.26 -16.61 4.27
C GLU A 91 7.41 -15.95 3.48
N ASN A 92 8.50 -16.67 3.26
CA ASN A 92 9.72 -16.23 2.58
C ASN A 92 9.57 -16.11 1.05
N ARG A 93 8.37 -16.18 0.48
CA ARG A 93 8.17 -16.28 -0.97
C ARG A 93 8.76 -15.09 -1.74
N PHE A 94 8.62 -13.88 -1.21
CA PHE A 94 9.20 -12.67 -1.82
C PHE A 94 10.61 -12.41 -1.31
N GLU A 95 10.89 -12.68 -0.05
CA GLU A 95 12.20 -12.52 0.57
C GLU A 95 13.26 -13.42 -0.09
N ALA A 96 12.87 -14.63 -0.57
CA ALA A 96 13.73 -15.51 -1.33
C ALA A 96 14.09 -14.98 -2.75
N LYS A 97 13.44 -13.94 -3.23
CA LYS A 97 13.81 -13.29 -4.48
C LYS A 97 15.00 -12.38 -4.23
N GLY A 98 16.03 -12.50 -5.04
CA GLY A 98 17.30 -11.77 -4.86
C GLY A 98 17.15 -10.26 -4.76
N ILE A 99 18.17 -9.59 -4.26
CA ILE A 99 18.21 -8.13 -4.01
C ILE A 99 17.71 -7.30 -5.19
N SER A 100 18.06 -7.66 -6.41
CA SER A 100 17.64 -6.97 -7.64
C SER A 100 16.12 -6.94 -7.84
N PHE A 101 15.40 -7.96 -7.36
CA PHE A 101 13.94 -7.94 -7.37
C PHE A 101 13.38 -6.86 -6.44
N HIS A 102 13.91 -6.76 -5.23
CA HIS A 102 13.47 -5.78 -4.23
C HIS A 102 13.84 -4.35 -4.64
N GLU A 103 14.99 -4.16 -5.30
CA GLU A 103 15.38 -2.87 -5.87
C GLU A 103 14.41 -2.42 -6.97
N LYS A 104 13.99 -3.33 -7.85
CA LYS A 104 12.98 -3.03 -8.88
C LYS A 104 11.61 -2.72 -8.27
N VAL A 105 11.19 -3.46 -7.24
CA VAL A 105 9.93 -3.18 -6.52
C VAL A 105 9.99 -1.80 -5.87
N ARG A 106 11.09 -1.49 -5.18
CA ARG A 106 11.29 -0.18 -4.55
C ARG A 106 11.23 0.94 -5.58
N ALA A 107 12.00 0.84 -6.66
CA ALA A 107 12.00 1.83 -7.75
C ALA A 107 10.58 2.03 -8.31
N GLY A 108 9.85 0.94 -8.58
CA GLY A 108 8.48 1.02 -9.08
C GLY A 108 7.53 1.77 -8.14
N PHE A 109 7.63 1.59 -6.82
CA PHE A 109 6.83 2.36 -5.87
C PHE A 109 7.23 3.83 -5.80
N ILE A 110 8.52 4.16 -5.93
CA ILE A 110 9.00 5.55 -5.99
C ILE A 110 8.46 6.23 -7.25
N ASP A 111 8.55 5.57 -8.40
CA ASP A 111 8.01 6.08 -9.67
C ASP A 111 6.49 6.27 -9.60
N LEU A 112 5.76 5.33 -9.01
CA LEU A 112 4.33 5.46 -8.77
C LEU A 112 4.00 6.68 -7.90
N ALA A 113 4.76 6.90 -6.82
CA ALA A 113 4.55 8.04 -5.95
C ALA A 113 4.80 9.37 -6.69
N ALA A 114 5.82 9.43 -7.52
CA ALA A 114 6.12 10.59 -8.34
C ALA A 114 4.99 10.88 -9.35
N ALA A 115 4.47 9.82 -10.00
CA ALA A 115 3.38 9.94 -10.96
C ALA A 115 2.03 10.27 -10.32
N GLN A 116 1.81 9.89 -9.06
CA GLN A 116 0.54 10.05 -8.34
C GLN A 116 0.71 10.80 -7.01
N SER A 117 1.50 11.87 -7.01
CA SER A 117 1.86 12.68 -5.84
C SER A 117 0.66 13.27 -5.09
N GLN A 118 -0.50 13.38 -5.74
CA GLN A 118 -1.74 13.86 -5.11
C GLN A 118 -2.25 12.88 -4.02
N ARG A 119 -2.04 11.57 -4.19
CA ARG A 119 -2.51 10.56 -3.25
C ARG A 119 -1.41 9.71 -2.63
N CYS A 120 -0.23 9.64 -3.22
CA CYS A 120 0.88 8.84 -2.72
C CYS A 120 1.89 9.70 -1.96
N VAL A 121 2.29 9.23 -0.78
CA VAL A 121 3.29 9.87 0.07
C VAL A 121 4.36 8.84 0.45
N ILE A 122 5.63 9.22 0.32
CA ILE A 122 6.77 8.40 0.73
C ILE A 122 7.20 8.79 2.14
N ILE A 123 7.39 7.81 3.01
CA ILE A 123 7.97 7.96 4.34
C ILE A 123 9.27 7.16 4.40
N ASP A 124 10.32 7.76 4.94
CA ASP A 124 11.57 7.07 5.24
C ASP A 124 11.35 6.05 6.37
N ALA A 125 11.29 4.77 6.01
CA ALA A 125 11.15 3.68 6.96
C ALA A 125 12.49 3.14 7.49
N SER A 126 13.62 3.80 7.21
CA SER A 126 14.92 3.48 7.83
C SER A 126 14.99 3.91 9.30
N GLN A 127 14.18 4.87 9.69
CA GLN A 127 14.03 5.44 11.04
C GLN A 127 13.57 4.41 12.08
N ALA A 128 13.52 4.82 13.35
CA ALA A 128 12.90 4.02 14.40
C ALA A 128 11.39 3.86 14.18
N VAL A 129 10.83 2.74 14.61
CA VAL A 129 9.40 2.41 14.39
C VAL A 129 8.48 3.51 14.91
N GLN A 130 8.82 4.12 16.07
CA GLN A 130 8.01 5.19 16.65
C GLN A 130 8.01 6.46 15.80
N ASP A 131 9.15 6.80 15.20
CA ASP A 131 9.26 7.98 14.33
C ASP A 131 8.47 7.78 13.04
N VAL A 132 8.58 6.59 12.42
CA VAL A 132 7.75 6.22 11.27
C VAL A 132 6.26 6.29 11.62
N ALA A 133 5.85 5.80 12.80
CA ALA A 133 4.45 5.85 13.25
C ALA A 133 3.97 7.29 13.43
N ASN A 134 4.81 8.17 13.97
CA ASN A 134 4.50 9.60 14.12
C ASN A 134 4.34 10.29 12.77
N ASP A 135 5.22 9.99 11.80
CA ASP A 135 5.14 10.53 10.45
C ASP A 135 3.85 10.08 9.74
N VAL A 136 3.51 8.78 9.84
CA VAL A 136 2.25 8.24 9.33
C VAL A 136 1.06 8.96 9.92
N LEU A 137 1.01 9.09 11.24
CA LEU A 137 -0.09 9.77 11.94
C LEU A 137 -0.22 11.22 11.50
N HIS A 138 0.90 11.94 11.42
CA HIS A 138 0.92 13.33 10.97
C HIS A 138 0.33 13.49 9.56
N ILE A 139 0.73 12.65 8.62
CA ILE A 139 0.25 12.67 7.23
C ILE A 139 -1.26 12.36 7.18
N VAL A 140 -1.71 11.34 7.91
CA VAL A 140 -3.13 10.96 7.96
C VAL A 140 -3.99 12.11 8.51
N LEU A 141 -3.59 12.69 9.65
CA LEU A 141 -4.31 13.81 10.27
C LEU A 141 -4.33 15.04 9.36
N THR A 142 -3.22 15.36 8.71
CA THR A 142 -3.15 16.45 7.74
C THR A 142 -4.11 16.22 6.58
N ARG A 143 -4.18 15.01 6.05
CA ARG A 143 -5.09 14.66 4.96
C ARG A 143 -6.55 14.76 5.40
N PHE A 144 -6.90 14.27 6.57
CA PHE A 144 -8.26 14.36 7.10
C PHE A 144 -8.69 15.80 7.35
N ASN A 145 -7.84 16.63 7.93
CA ASN A 145 -8.11 18.04 8.14
C ASN A 145 -8.35 18.77 6.81
N SER A 146 -7.54 18.50 5.79
CA SER A 146 -7.68 19.08 4.45
C SER A 146 -8.96 18.64 3.76
N ALA A 147 -9.47 17.45 4.07
CA ALA A 147 -10.74 16.94 3.55
C ALA A 147 -11.97 17.38 4.37
N GLY A 148 -11.79 18.20 5.41
CA GLY A 148 -12.87 18.62 6.30
C GLY A 148 -13.40 17.51 7.21
N LEU A 149 -12.68 16.42 7.35
CA LEU A 149 -12.97 15.32 8.27
C LEU A 149 -12.35 15.68 9.62
N ILE A 150 -13.16 16.29 10.51
CA ILE A 150 -12.72 16.65 11.86
C ILE A 150 -12.62 15.34 12.66
N VAL A 151 -11.40 14.91 12.95
CA VAL A 151 -11.15 13.89 13.95
C VAL A 151 -11.24 14.59 15.30
N HIS A 152 -12.37 14.44 16.01
CA HIS A 152 -12.43 14.78 17.42
C HIS A 152 -11.52 13.77 18.17
N SER A 153 -10.28 14.19 18.44
CA SER A 153 -9.41 13.46 19.35
C SER A 153 -9.91 13.70 20.78
N GLU A 154 -10.91 12.96 21.22
CA GLU A 154 -11.00 12.63 22.63
C GLU A 154 -9.89 11.62 22.93
N ILE A 155 -8.66 12.11 23.02
CA ILE A 155 -7.63 11.41 23.75
C ILE A 155 -8.01 11.60 25.21
N ASN A 156 -8.75 10.64 25.75
CA ASN A 156 -8.90 10.52 27.18
C ASN A 156 -7.50 10.42 27.79
N SER A 157 -7.06 11.53 28.37
CA SER A 157 -5.90 11.60 29.27
C SER A 157 -6.34 11.06 30.63
N ASP A 158 -6.60 9.75 30.70
CA ASP A 158 -6.80 9.07 31.97
C ASP A 158 -6.01 7.76 32.00
N ARG A 159 -4.92 7.87 32.73
CA ARG A 159 -4.04 6.89 33.42
C ARG A 159 -2.67 6.64 32.80
#